data_dab8ef77293b09ff6dcb0422255db1d8
#
_entry.id   dab8ef77293b09ff6dcb0422255db1d8
#
_cell.length_a   1.000
_cell.length_b   1.000
_cell.length_c   1.000
_cell.angle_alpha   90.00
_cell.angle_beta   90.00
_cell.angle_gamma   90.00
#
_symmetry.space_group_name_H-M   'P 1'
#
loop_
_entity.id
_entity.type
_entity.pdbx_description
1 polymer ?
#
loop_
_entity_poly.entity_id
_entity_poly.type
_entity_poly.pdbx_seq_one_letter_code
_entity_poly.pdbx_strand_id
1 'polypeptide(L)'
;LVGAAKKADITEQILFVTATGGNSVITNGDFKTHIFTSPGTFCVSCAGNPVGSDKVDYFVVAGGGGGTGNNGGGGVGGGAGAGGFRLSNSVGCIPAPTMSPLANPSGLAVPATAYPITVGGGGAGGVGTPGAPFCGYPGSQGASSIFSTITSAGGGRADANNATTNAGGSGGGDNLPGNVGTGNTPPVSPPQGNPGGGNPVGAGSPNNYS
;
A
#
# COMPACT_ATOMS: atom_id res chain seq x y z
N LEU A 1 13.81 -63.57 14.62
CA LEU A 1 12.61 -62.74 14.87
C LEU A 1 12.96 -61.29 14.57
N VAL A 2 12.53 -60.79 13.41
CA VAL A 2 12.63 -59.37 13.09
C VAL A 2 11.38 -58.69 13.71
N GLY A 3 11.60 -57.95 14.78
CA GLY A 3 10.53 -57.18 15.41
C GLY A 3 10.09 -56.04 14.44
N ALA A 4 8.85 -56.11 13.98
CA ALA A 4 8.26 -54.99 13.24
C ALA A 4 8.18 -53.79 14.19
N ALA A 5 8.91 -52.73 13.89
CA ALA A 5 8.76 -51.46 14.56
C ALA A 5 7.32 -50.92 14.29
N LYS A 6 6.54 -50.77 15.33
CA LYS A 6 5.19 -50.17 15.27
C LYS A 6 5.38 -48.71 14.76
N LYS A 7 4.89 -48.41 13.56
CA LYS A 7 4.83 -47.03 13.07
C LYS A 7 4.10 -46.22 14.10
N ALA A 8 4.76 -45.28 14.77
CA ALA A 8 4.10 -44.37 15.66
C ALA A 8 3.06 -43.59 14.82
N ASP A 9 1.82 -43.64 15.23
CA ASP A 9 0.75 -42.84 14.64
C ASP A 9 0.99 -41.39 15.09
N ILE A 10 1.81 -40.66 14.33
CA ILE A 10 2.11 -39.26 14.58
C ILE A 10 0.89 -38.50 14.07
N THR A 11 -0.09 -38.30 14.95
CA THR A 11 -1.14 -37.31 14.70
C THR A 11 -0.44 -35.95 14.63
N GLU A 12 -0.29 -35.41 13.44
CA GLU A 12 0.33 -34.10 13.23
C GLU A 12 -0.51 -33.05 13.98
N GLN A 13 0.12 -32.36 14.92
CA GLN A 13 -0.59 -31.37 15.76
C GLN A 13 -0.96 -30.16 14.89
N ILE A 14 -2.22 -29.74 14.94
CA ILE A 14 -2.71 -28.51 14.28
C ILE A 14 -2.17 -27.30 15.05
N LEU A 15 -1.31 -26.51 14.41
CA LEU A 15 -0.74 -25.29 14.99
C LEU A 15 -1.10 -24.09 14.11
N PHE A 16 -1.52 -23.01 14.77
CA PHE A 16 -1.83 -21.73 14.12
C PHE A 16 -0.77 -20.69 14.45
N VAL A 17 -0.64 -19.69 13.57
CA VAL A 17 0.19 -18.51 13.84
C VAL A 17 -0.30 -17.83 15.11
N THR A 18 0.62 -17.62 16.07
CA THR A 18 0.35 -16.86 17.28
C THR A 18 1.25 -15.62 17.30
N ALA A 19 0.63 -14.45 17.44
CA ALA A 19 1.35 -13.19 17.39
C ALA A 19 0.78 -12.16 18.36
N THR A 20 1.60 -11.12 18.63
CA THR A 20 1.24 -9.93 19.40
C THR A 20 1.66 -8.68 18.65
N GLY A 21 1.22 -7.51 19.10
CA GLY A 21 1.52 -6.21 18.50
C GLY A 21 0.31 -5.60 17.81
N GLY A 22 0.47 -4.35 17.39
CA GLY A 22 -0.58 -3.53 16.80
C GLY A 22 -1.14 -2.49 17.77
N ASN A 23 -1.66 -1.40 17.21
CA ASN A 23 -2.38 -0.37 17.98
C ASN A 23 -3.77 -0.86 18.41
N SER A 24 -4.32 -1.82 17.67
CA SER A 24 -5.57 -2.51 17.99
C SER A 24 -5.49 -3.96 17.53
N VAL A 25 -6.15 -4.85 18.27
CA VAL A 25 -6.29 -6.27 17.93
C VAL A 25 -7.77 -6.63 17.99
N ILE A 26 -8.29 -7.20 16.91
CA ILE A 26 -9.70 -7.61 16.80
C ILE A 26 -9.74 -9.12 16.60
N THR A 27 -10.57 -9.81 17.36
CA THR A 27 -10.86 -11.24 17.16
C THR A 27 -12.29 -11.37 16.65
N ASN A 28 -12.45 -12.07 15.54
CA ASN A 28 -13.75 -12.35 14.94
C ASN A 28 -13.79 -13.81 14.47
N GLY A 29 -14.51 -14.66 15.20
CA GLY A 29 -14.49 -16.11 14.98
C GLY A 29 -13.06 -16.64 15.11
N ASP A 30 -12.59 -17.36 14.11
CA ASP A 30 -11.27 -17.98 14.07
C ASP A 30 -10.15 -17.04 13.61
N PHE A 31 -10.49 -15.78 13.29
CA PHE A 31 -9.54 -14.80 12.78
C PHE A 31 -9.15 -13.78 13.84
N LYS A 32 -7.85 -13.46 13.89
CA LYS A 32 -7.28 -12.37 14.67
C LYS A 32 -6.62 -11.36 13.75
N THR A 33 -7.09 -10.11 13.82
CA THR A 33 -6.57 -8.99 13.02
C THR A 33 -5.75 -8.06 13.88
N HIS A 34 -4.48 -7.84 13.52
CA HIS A 34 -3.58 -6.88 14.13
C HIS A 34 -3.54 -5.62 13.27
N ILE A 35 -3.92 -4.48 13.85
CA ILE A 35 -4.02 -3.19 13.15
C ILE A 35 -2.91 -2.26 13.61
N PHE A 36 -2.13 -1.74 12.65
CA PHE A 36 -1.06 -0.78 12.88
C PHE A 36 -1.41 0.55 12.20
N THR A 37 -1.65 1.59 12.98
CA THR A 37 -1.88 2.97 12.54
C THR A 37 -0.67 3.87 12.78
N SER A 38 0.37 3.32 13.40
CA SER A 38 1.68 3.92 13.63
C SER A 38 2.77 2.84 13.57
N PRO A 39 4.04 3.20 13.37
CA PRO A 39 5.13 2.23 13.40
C PRO A 39 5.14 1.39 14.69
N GLY A 40 5.46 0.10 14.55
CA GLY A 40 5.45 -0.82 15.67
C GLY A 40 6.12 -2.15 15.32
N THR A 41 5.80 -3.18 16.09
CA THR A 41 6.34 -4.53 15.88
C THR A 41 5.23 -5.56 15.90
N PHE A 42 5.16 -6.39 14.87
CA PHE A 42 4.37 -7.61 14.84
C PHE A 42 5.26 -8.76 15.28
N CYS A 43 5.03 -9.29 16.48
CA CYS A 43 5.86 -10.33 17.07
C CYS A 43 5.17 -11.69 16.97
N VAL A 44 5.70 -12.57 16.11
CA VAL A 44 5.22 -13.94 15.94
C VAL A 44 5.94 -14.84 16.94
N SER A 45 5.21 -15.42 17.88
CA SER A 45 5.74 -16.34 18.89
C SER A 45 5.59 -17.82 18.49
N CYS A 46 4.64 -18.13 17.61
CA CYS A 46 4.47 -19.45 17.00
C CYS A 46 4.18 -19.30 15.51
N ALA A 47 4.96 -19.96 14.68
CA ALA A 47 4.82 -19.89 13.21
C ALA A 47 3.62 -20.70 12.67
N GLY A 48 2.98 -21.51 13.50
CA GLY A 48 1.99 -22.46 13.02
C GLY A 48 2.59 -23.60 12.20
N ASN A 49 1.76 -24.31 11.47
CA ASN A 49 2.18 -25.34 10.52
C ASN A 49 1.18 -25.47 9.35
N PRO A 50 1.53 -26.20 8.26
CA PRO A 50 0.66 -26.34 7.10
C PRO A 50 -0.71 -27.01 7.38
N VAL A 51 -0.83 -27.78 8.48
CA VAL A 51 -2.10 -28.43 8.88
C VAL A 51 -3.05 -27.41 9.53
N GLY A 52 -2.50 -26.44 10.26
CA GLY A 52 -3.24 -25.31 10.77
C GLY A 52 -3.15 -24.11 9.86
N SER A 53 -2.26 -23.18 10.18
CA SER A 53 -1.91 -22.05 9.30
C SER A 53 -0.51 -21.56 9.62
N ASP A 54 0.36 -21.45 8.62
CA ASP A 54 1.72 -20.93 8.71
C ASP A 54 1.88 -19.58 8.00
N LYS A 55 0.74 -18.98 7.58
CA LYS A 55 0.70 -17.73 6.81
C LYS A 55 -0.25 -16.73 7.43
N VAL A 56 -0.01 -15.48 7.13
CA VAL A 56 -0.92 -14.37 7.45
C VAL A 56 -1.34 -13.66 6.16
N ASP A 57 -2.59 -13.27 6.09
CA ASP A 57 -3.05 -12.32 5.08
C ASP A 57 -2.73 -10.90 5.54
N TYR A 58 -2.51 -10.02 4.59
CA TYR A 58 -2.09 -8.65 4.84
C TYR A 58 -2.88 -7.64 4.01
N PHE A 59 -2.98 -6.44 4.57
CA PHE A 59 -3.50 -5.25 3.93
C PHE A 59 -2.56 -4.09 4.29
N VAL A 60 -1.77 -3.63 3.33
CA VAL A 60 -0.75 -2.60 3.54
C VAL A 60 -1.03 -1.42 2.63
N VAL A 61 -1.30 -0.25 3.23
CA VAL A 61 -1.57 1.00 2.53
C VAL A 61 -0.49 2.00 2.91
N ALA A 62 0.09 2.67 1.93
CA ALA A 62 1.07 3.73 2.12
C ALA A 62 0.44 5.11 2.25
N GLY A 63 1.21 6.10 2.63
CA GLY A 63 0.77 7.49 2.68
C GLY A 63 0.47 8.03 1.28
N GLY A 64 -0.63 8.78 1.10
CA GLY A 64 -0.90 9.52 -0.13
C GLY A 64 0.06 10.68 -0.32
N GLY A 65 0.25 11.15 -1.54
CA GLY A 65 0.99 12.36 -1.85
C GLY A 65 0.25 13.65 -1.44
N GLY A 66 0.95 14.77 -1.41
CA GLY A 66 0.40 16.10 -1.18
C GLY A 66 0.00 16.78 -2.49
N GLY A 67 -1.15 17.42 -2.51
CA GLY A 67 -1.61 18.25 -3.63
C GLY A 67 -0.79 19.53 -3.79
N THR A 68 -0.94 20.22 -4.91
CA THR A 68 -0.33 21.54 -5.13
C THR A 68 -0.96 22.62 -4.28
N GLY A 69 -0.19 23.57 -3.83
CA GLY A 69 -0.67 24.82 -3.23
C GLY A 69 -0.96 25.88 -4.29
N ASN A 70 -1.94 26.79 -4.01
CA ASN A 70 -2.30 27.89 -4.88
C ASN A 70 -2.28 29.24 -4.12
N ASN A 71 -1.88 30.32 -4.81
CA ASN A 71 -1.82 31.68 -4.29
C ASN A 71 -3.10 32.51 -4.45
N GLY A 72 -4.22 31.90 -4.84
CA GLY A 72 -5.49 32.60 -5.04
C GLY A 72 -5.64 33.36 -6.37
N GLY A 73 -4.67 33.25 -7.26
CA GLY A 73 -4.63 33.94 -8.57
C GLY A 73 -5.03 33.10 -9.79
N GLY A 74 -5.87 32.08 -9.64
CA GLY A 74 -6.36 31.27 -10.77
C GLY A 74 -5.35 30.22 -11.26
N GLY A 75 -4.34 29.91 -10.44
CA GLY A 75 -3.39 28.85 -10.74
C GLY A 75 -4.07 27.48 -10.77
N VAL A 76 -3.76 26.69 -11.77
CA VAL A 76 -4.22 25.32 -11.93
C VAL A 76 -3.34 24.39 -11.08
N GLY A 77 -3.95 23.57 -10.25
CA GLY A 77 -3.24 22.63 -9.40
C GLY A 77 -3.49 21.18 -9.84
N GLY A 78 -2.48 20.34 -9.72
CA GLY A 78 -2.64 18.91 -9.86
C GLY A 78 -3.10 18.23 -8.57
N GLY A 79 -3.86 17.13 -8.69
CA GLY A 79 -4.17 16.22 -7.60
C GLY A 79 -3.02 15.28 -7.32
N ALA A 80 -2.77 14.92 -6.05
CA ALA A 80 -1.74 13.94 -5.71
C ALA A 80 -2.25 12.50 -5.87
N GLY A 81 -1.31 11.57 -6.01
CA GLY A 81 -1.59 10.14 -6.07
C GLY A 81 -1.87 9.55 -4.68
N ALA A 82 -2.74 8.55 -4.64
CA ALA A 82 -2.95 7.74 -3.46
C ALA A 82 -1.71 6.90 -3.15
N GLY A 83 -1.52 6.57 -1.88
CA GLY A 83 -0.53 5.59 -1.47
C GLY A 83 -0.77 4.24 -2.11
N GLY A 84 0.29 3.49 -2.35
CA GLY A 84 0.22 2.14 -2.85
C GLY A 84 -0.62 1.26 -1.93
N PHE A 85 -1.23 0.25 -2.52
CA PHE A 85 -2.17 -0.65 -1.89
C PHE A 85 -1.73 -2.08 -2.17
N ARG A 86 -1.40 -2.87 -1.14
CA ARG A 86 -1.01 -4.27 -1.21
C ARG A 86 -1.95 -5.10 -0.35
N LEU A 87 -2.49 -6.17 -0.91
CA LEU A 87 -3.50 -7.00 -0.27
C LEU A 87 -3.24 -8.48 -0.58
N SER A 88 -3.46 -9.36 0.38
CA SER A 88 -3.62 -10.79 0.13
C SER A 88 -4.94 -11.31 0.68
N ASN A 89 -5.43 -12.39 0.09
CA ASN A 89 -6.58 -13.15 0.56
C ASN A 89 -6.37 -14.63 0.22
N SER A 90 -5.77 -15.37 1.14
CA SER A 90 -5.41 -16.77 0.95
C SER A 90 -6.46 -17.73 1.50
N VAL A 91 -7.33 -17.28 2.42
CA VAL A 91 -8.28 -18.13 3.15
C VAL A 91 -9.74 -17.64 3.09
N GLY A 92 -10.02 -16.63 2.30
CA GLY A 92 -11.38 -16.08 2.18
C GLY A 92 -12.34 -16.99 1.41
N CYS A 93 -13.62 -16.96 1.77
CA CYS A 93 -14.69 -17.65 1.03
C CYS A 93 -14.83 -17.13 -0.42
N ILE A 94 -14.37 -15.91 -0.68
CA ILE A 94 -14.32 -15.31 -2.02
C ILE A 94 -12.86 -15.37 -2.50
N PRO A 95 -12.57 -16.05 -3.61
CA PRO A 95 -11.20 -16.10 -4.15
C PRO A 95 -10.60 -14.71 -4.38
N ALA A 96 -9.31 -14.57 -4.16
CA ALA A 96 -8.59 -13.29 -4.27
C ALA A 96 -8.91 -12.52 -5.56
N PRO A 97 -8.87 -13.12 -6.77
CA PRO A 97 -9.18 -12.40 -8.01
C PRO A 97 -10.63 -11.92 -8.11
N THR A 98 -11.56 -12.65 -7.49
CA THR A 98 -13.00 -12.28 -7.46
C THR A 98 -13.25 -11.17 -6.43
N MET A 99 -12.54 -11.20 -5.29
CA MET A 99 -12.62 -10.16 -4.27
C MET A 99 -12.00 -8.85 -4.78
N SER A 100 -10.83 -8.92 -5.38
CA SER A 100 -10.12 -7.80 -5.98
C SER A 100 -9.07 -8.31 -6.96
N PRO A 101 -8.98 -7.74 -8.19
CA PRO A 101 -7.91 -8.09 -9.12
C PRO A 101 -6.52 -7.72 -8.60
N LEU A 102 -6.44 -6.91 -7.53
CA LEU A 102 -5.19 -6.52 -6.87
C LEU A 102 -4.82 -7.44 -5.70
N ALA A 103 -5.67 -8.40 -5.34
CA ALA A 103 -5.39 -9.30 -4.23
C ALA A 103 -4.43 -10.42 -4.64
N ASN A 104 -3.36 -10.60 -3.84
CA ASN A 104 -2.49 -11.76 -3.95
C ASN A 104 -3.24 -12.99 -3.38
N PRO A 105 -3.34 -14.10 -4.10
CA PRO A 105 -3.97 -15.32 -3.60
C PRO A 105 -3.14 -16.06 -2.53
N SER A 106 -1.92 -15.62 -2.29
CA SER A 106 -1.02 -16.25 -1.31
C SER A 106 -0.78 -15.32 -0.13
N GLY A 107 -1.06 -15.79 1.08
CA GLY A 107 -0.63 -15.14 2.32
C GLY A 107 0.90 -15.14 2.46
N LEU A 108 1.41 -14.35 3.37
CA LEU A 108 2.82 -14.25 3.72
C LEU A 108 3.16 -15.29 4.79
N ALA A 109 4.13 -16.17 4.51
CA ALA A 109 4.68 -17.08 5.53
C ALA A 109 5.47 -16.26 6.57
N VAL A 110 5.21 -16.53 7.85
CA VAL A 110 5.77 -15.76 8.97
C VAL A 110 6.45 -16.67 9.99
N PRO A 111 7.75 -16.97 9.84
CA PRO A 111 8.53 -17.59 10.90
C PRO A 111 8.38 -16.89 12.25
N ALA A 112 8.63 -17.63 13.34
CA ALA A 112 8.58 -17.07 14.69
C ALA A 112 9.73 -16.07 14.89
N THR A 113 9.43 -14.79 14.74
CA THR A 113 10.35 -13.66 14.91
C THR A 113 9.58 -12.36 15.05
N ALA A 114 10.30 -11.27 15.32
CA ALA A 114 9.75 -9.91 15.37
C ALA A 114 9.86 -9.25 14.00
N TYR A 115 8.74 -8.75 13.48
CA TYR A 115 8.66 -8.01 12.23
C TYR A 115 8.45 -6.52 12.53
N PRO A 116 9.40 -5.66 12.22
CA PRO A 116 9.17 -4.22 12.30
C PRO A 116 8.12 -3.81 11.27
N ILE A 117 7.17 -2.99 11.70
CA ILE A 117 6.13 -2.40 10.86
C ILE A 117 6.43 -0.92 10.69
N THR A 118 6.48 -0.48 9.45
CA THR A 118 6.54 0.94 9.10
C THR A 118 5.17 1.36 8.57
N VAL A 119 4.63 2.46 9.12
CA VAL A 119 3.41 3.10 8.61
C VAL A 119 3.81 4.44 8.01
N GLY A 120 3.65 4.58 6.71
CA GLY A 120 4.01 5.78 5.95
C GLY A 120 3.04 6.92 6.16
N GLY A 121 3.53 8.11 6.47
CA GLY A 121 2.74 9.32 6.56
C GLY A 121 2.37 9.88 5.17
N GLY A 122 1.29 10.66 5.10
CA GLY A 122 0.94 11.42 3.91
C GLY A 122 1.95 12.53 3.61
N GLY A 123 2.12 12.87 2.34
CA GLY A 123 2.91 14.02 1.90
C GLY A 123 2.21 15.33 2.22
N ALA A 124 2.99 16.34 2.62
CA ALA A 124 2.46 17.68 2.85
C ALA A 124 1.97 18.32 1.53
N GLY A 125 0.87 19.04 1.58
CA GLY A 125 0.43 19.89 0.46
C GLY A 125 1.42 21.02 0.19
N GLY A 126 1.48 21.47 -1.05
CA GLY A 126 2.26 22.66 -1.42
C GLY A 126 1.73 23.91 -0.71
N VAL A 127 2.64 24.78 -0.28
CA VAL A 127 2.29 26.04 0.39
C VAL A 127 2.44 27.20 -0.60
N GLY A 128 1.32 27.86 -0.94
CA GLY A 128 1.36 29.06 -1.78
C GLY A 128 1.99 30.25 -1.04
N THR A 129 2.79 31.05 -1.74
CA THR A 129 3.36 32.31 -1.21
C THR A 129 2.57 33.49 -1.75
N PRO A 130 1.91 34.30 -0.91
CA PRO A 130 1.17 35.48 -1.35
C PRO A 130 2.08 36.41 -2.17
N GLY A 131 1.56 36.89 -3.33
CA GLY A 131 2.28 37.81 -4.21
C GLY A 131 3.28 37.20 -5.17
N ALA A 132 3.49 35.88 -5.14
CA ALA A 132 4.33 35.23 -6.17
C ALA A 132 3.55 35.07 -7.49
N PRO A 133 4.26 35.06 -8.64
CA PRO A 133 3.60 34.81 -9.93
C PRO A 133 2.89 33.45 -9.92
N PHE A 134 1.89 33.30 -10.79
CA PHE A 134 0.93 32.18 -10.94
C PHE A 134 1.54 30.79 -11.09
N CYS A 135 2.34 30.37 -10.13
CA CYS A 135 2.96 29.05 -10.11
C CYS A 135 2.32 28.23 -8.98
N GLY A 136 1.80 27.05 -9.31
CA GLY A 136 1.45 26.07 -8.29
C GLY A 136 2.71 25.61 -7.58
N TYR A 137 2.63 25.50 -6.26
CA TYR A 137 3.72 24.96 -5.44
C TYR A 137 3.54 23.45 -5.31
N PRO A 138 4.56 22.64 -5.63
CA PRO A 138 4.41 21.19 -5.56
C PRO A 138 4.16 20.74 -4.11
N GLY A 139 3.39 19.68 -3.95
CA GLY A 139 3.29 18.95 -2.70
C GLY A 139 4.54 18.08 -2.45
N SER A 140 4.48 17.29 -1.40
CA SER A 140 5.46 16.27 -1.08
C SER A 140 4.94 14.88 -1.41
N GLN A 141 5.85 13.95 -1.71
CA GLN A 141 5.51 12.56 -1.90
C GLN A 141 5.08 11.92 -0.58
N GLY A 142 4.16 10.97 -0.61
CA GLY A 142 3.82 10.14 0.54
C GLY A 142 4.95 9.20 0.93
N ALA A 143 4.96 8.74 2.16
CA ALA A 143 5.93 7.76 2.65
C ALA A 143 5.40 6.33 2.47
N SER A 144 6.33 5.38 2.29
CA SER A 144 5.99 3.96 2.13
C SER A 144 5.60 3.30 3.45
N SER A 145 4.69 2.33 3.38
CA SER A 145 4.40 1.41 4.48
C SER A 145 5.01 0.05 4.20
N ILE A 146 5.55 -0.59 5.25
CA ILE A 146 6.33 -1.83 5.10
C ILE A 146 5.90 -2.85 6.16
N PHE A 147 5.64 -4.06 5.70
CA PHE A 147 5.52 -5.27 6.51
C PHE A 147 6.39 -6.37 5.90
N SER A 148 7.48 -6.74 6.57
CA SER A 148 8.42 -7.77 6.09
C SER A 148 8.93 -7.43 4.67
N THR A 149 8.68 -8.30 3.70
CA THR A 149 9.00 -8.11 2.29
C THR A 149 7.95 -7.32 1.50
N ILE A 150 6.81 -7.01 2.13
CA ILE A 150 5.71 -6.29 1.48
C ILE A 150 5.92 -4.79 1.70
N THR A 151 6.19 -4.09 0.62
CA THR A 151 6.29 -2.62 0.61
C THR A 151 5.18 -2.05 -0.27
N SER A 152 4.36 -1.17 0.30
CA SER A 152 3.47 -0.28 -0.44
C SER A 152 4.15 1.07 -0.59
N ALA A 153 4.31 1.56 -1.81
CA ALA A 153 5.00 2.81 -2.09
C ALA A 153 4.11 4.02 -1.78
N GLY A 154 4.71 5.09 -1.28
CA GLY A 154 4.01 6.36 -1.10
C GLY A 154 3.41 6.88 -2.40
N GLY A 155 2.32 7.62 -2.31
CA GLY A 155 1.67 8.25 -3.45
C GLY A 155 2.52 9.36 -4.06
N GLY A 156 2.45 9.50 -5.38
CA GLY A 156 3.13 10.57 -6.12
C GLY A 156 2.61 11.95 -5.71
N ARG A 157 3.48 12.93 -5.59
CA ARG A 157 3.07 14.31 -5.33
C ARG A 157 2.38 14.92 -6.55
N ALA A 158 1.56 15.92 -6.32
CA ALA A 158 1.11 16.79 -7.40
C ALA A 158 2.18 17.83 -7.74
N ASP A 159 2.30 18.17 -9.02
CA ASP A 159 3.17 19.22 -9.50
C ASP A 159 2.43 20.15 -10.48
N ALA A 160 2.92 21.40 -10.59
CA ALA A 160 2.38 22.39 -11.49
C ALA A 160 3.40 22.82 -12.56
N ASN A 161 4.65 22.40 -12.48
CA ASN A 161 5.76 22.99 -13.24
C ASN A 161 6.76 21.95 -13.80
N ASN A 162 6.29 20.81 -14.30
CA ASN A 162 7.15 19.87 -15.02
C ASN A 162 8.18 19.09 -14.15
N ALA A 163 7.82 18.64 -12.96
CA ALA A 163 8.73 17.82 -12.20
C ALA A 163 8.53 16.32 -12.48
N THR A 164 9.63 15.63 -12.66
CA THR A 164 9.74 14.22 -13.02
C THR A 164 9.42 13.26 -11.84
N THR A 165 8.94 13.75 -10.70
CA THR A 165 8.82 12.98 -9.44
C THR A 165 7.38 12.71 -9.02
N ASN A 166 6.44 12.74 -9.94
CA ASN A 166 5.03 12.47 -9.66
C ASN A 166 4.71 10.98 -9.57
N ALA A 167 5.70 10.11 -9.76
CA ALA A 167 5.56 8.67 -9.67
C ALA A 167 5.36 8.21 -8.23
N GLY A 168 4.60 7.13 -8.04
CA GLY A 168 4.36 6.57 -6.71
C GLY A 168 3.55 5.28 -6.75
N GLY A 169 2.99 4.87 -5.63
CA GLY A 169 1.99 3.81 -5.57
C GLY A 169 0.90 4.08 -6.60
N SER A 170 0.19 5.19 -6.47
CA SER A 170 -0.48 5.87 -7.60
C SER A 170 0.29 7.13 -7.96
N GLY A 171 0.31 7.47 -9.24
CA GLY A 171 0.97 8.67 -9.74
C GLY A 171 0.20 9.94 -9.39
N GLY A 172 0.91 11.06 -9.22
CA GLY A 172 0.33 12.38 -9.12
C GLY A 172 -0.09 12.91 -10.50
N GLY A 173 -1.14 13.71 -10.52
CA GLY A 173 -1.56 14.44 -11.71
C GLY A 173 -0.75 15.71 -11.94
N ASP A 174 -0.71 16.14 -13.19
CA ASP A 174 -0.13 17.41 -13.62
C ASP A 174 -1.18 18.19 -14.44
N ASN A 175 -1.08 19.51 -14.40
CA ASN A 175 -1.88 20.40 -15.25
C ASN A 175 -1.25 20.60 -16.65
N LEU A 176 -0.02 20.18 -16.87
CA LEU A 176 0.65 20.26 -18.16
C LEU A 176 0.46 18.98 -18.97
N PRO A 177 0.30 19.11 -20.31
CA PRO A 177 0.18 17.95 -21.17
C PRO A 177 1.43 17.05 -21.12
N GLY A 178 1.22 15.76 -20.89
CA GLY A 178 2.27 14.75 -21.01
C GLY A 178 3.10 14.45 -19.74
N ASN A 179 2.87 15.15 -18.62
CA ASN A 179 3.63 14.97 -17.38
C ASN A 179 2.86 14.22 -16.30
N VAL A 180 2.25 13.12 -16.66
CA VAL A 180 1.48 12.28 -15.73
C VAL A 180 2.43 11.44 -14.89
N GLY A 181 2.27 11.44 -13.59
CA GLY A 181 3.00 10.55 -12.71
C GLY A 181 2.66 9.08 -12.99
N THR A 182 3.68 8.24 -13.10
CA THR A 182 3.48 6.80 -13.24
C THR A 182 3.01 6.19 -11.93
N GLY A 183 2.01 5.33 -11.99
CA GLY A 183 1.61 4.49 -10.87
C GLY A 183 2.42 3.20 -10.82
N ASN A 184 2.17 2.39 -9.79
CA ASN A 184 2.88 1.13 -9.57
C ASN A 184 4.41 1.29 -9.61
N THR A 185 4.91 2.33 -8.94
CA THR A 185 6.35 2.64 -8.90
C THR A 185 6.86 2.57 -7.45
N PRO A 186 7.85 1.70 -7.15
CA PRO A 186 8.42 0.67 -8.03
C PRO A 186 7.39 -0.38 -8.46
N PRO A 187 7.59 -1.04 -9.63
CA PRO A 187 6.63 -2.00 -10.15
C PRO A 187 6.55 -3.25 -9.27
N VAL A 188 5.32 -3.68 -9.00
CA VAL A 188 4.99 -4.90 -8.25
C VAL A 188 3.84 -5.64 -8.93
N SER A 189 3.68 -6.92 -8.61
CA SER A 189 2.56 -7.74 -9.06
C SER A 189 1.87 -8.39 -7.85
N PRO A 190 0.52 -8.28 -7.75
CA PRO A 190 -0.37 -7.38 -8.52
C PRO A 190 0.01 -5.90 -8.38
N PRO A 191 -0.40 -5.02 -9.32
CA PRO A 191 -0.09 -3.59 -9.26
C PRO A 191 -0.60 -2.95 -7.96
N GLN A 192 0.14 -1.96 -7.43
CA GLN A 192 -0.20 -1.27 -6.19
C GLN A 192 -0.93 0.07 -6.38
N GLY A 193 -1.16 0.48 -7.63
CA GLY A 193 -1.86 1.70 -7.98
C GLY A 193 -1.77 2.02 -9.47
N ASN A 194 -2.36 3.14 -9.88
CA ASN A 194 -2.53 3.55 -11.26
C ASN A 194 -1.78 4.85 -11.58
N PRO A 195 -1.50 5.16 -12.86
CA PRO A 195 -1.01 6.48 -13.26
C PRO A 195 -1.95 7.61 -12.82
N GLY A 196 -1.39 8.79 -12.64
CA GLY A 196 -2.15 10.01 -12.39
C GLY A 196 -2.95 10.46 -13.62
N GLY A 197 -3.93 11.34 -13.41
CA GLY A 197 -4.61 12.03 -14.49
C GLY A 197 -3.76 13.17 -15.07
N GLY A 198 -3.82 13.38 -16.37
CA GLY A 198 -3.14 14.49 -17.06
C GLY A 198 -4.09 15.26 -17.98
N ASN A 199 -3.71 16.48 -18.32
CA ASN A 199 -4.43 17.26 -19.32
C ASN A 199 -4.11 16.70 -20.73
N PRO A 200 -5.10 16.25 -21.51
CA PRO A 200 -4.82 15.74 -22.85
C PRO A 200 -4.24 16.85 -23.76
N VAL A 201 -3.21 16.52 -24.53
CA VAL A 201 -2.59 17.43 -25.49
C VAL A 201 -3.63 17.88 -26.50
N GLY A 202 -3.91 19.19 -26.59
CA GLY A 202 -4.85 19.77 -27.55
C GLY A 202 -6.26 20.01 -27.06
N ALA A 203 -6.57 19.72 -25.80
CA ALA A 203 -7.87 20.07 -25.22
C ALA A 203 -7.89 21.57 -24.81
N GLY A 204 -8.11 22.43 -25.76
CA GLY A 204 -8.43 23.85 -25.54
C GLY A 204 -9.85 24.07 -24.98
N SER A 205 -10.33 23.16 -24.14
CA SER A 205 -11.65 23.27 -23.55
C SER A 205 -11.59 23.07 -22.02
N PRO A 206 -12.17 23.98 -21.24
CA PRO A 206 -12.11 23.93 -19.78
C PRO A 206 -12.95 22.83 -19.12
N ASN A 207 -13.51 21.88 -19.87
CA ASN A 207 -14.54 20.98 -19.35
C ASN A 207 -14.34 19.48 -19.62
N ASN A 208 -13.15 19.04 -19.97
CA ASN A 208 -12.90 17.59 -20.11
C ASN A 208 -12.17 17.02 -18.86
N TYR A 209 -12.86 17.00 -17.74
CA TYR A 209 -12.51 16.15 -16.60
C TYR A 209 -13.34 14.87 -16.72
N SER A 210 -12.71 13.77 -17.09
CA SER A 210 -13.26 12.42 -16.96
C SER A 210 -12.64 11.72 -15.77
#